data_41a2691b0085e898572607f317df623d
#
_entry.id   41a2691b0085e898572607f317df623d
#
_cell.length_a   1.000
_cell.length_b   1.000
_cell.length_c   1.000
_cell.angle_alpha   90.00
_cell.angle_beta   90.00
_cell.angle_gamma   90.00
#
_symmetry.space_group_name_H-M   'P 1'
#
loop_
_entity.id
_entity.type
_entity.pdbx_description
1 polymer ?
#
loop_
_entity_poly.entity_id
_entity_poly.type
_entity_poly.pdbx_seq_one_letter_code
_entity_poly.pdbx_strand_id
1 'polypeptide(L)'
;MKVGIIVAMDKELRQLQSLFTDGNVLVQKCGIGKVNAALGAQRMINEFHPDVIISSGCAGGNGDDVNIQDVVVSSQLTYHDVYCGTAIDNVTVYGQVQGLPVRYEPAPWLLEKALSLPCDVKVHPGLIVTGDWFVDTKEKMREIIGHFPDASAVDMESCAIAQTCYINKVEFISFRVVSDIPLRDTDASQYHNFWDTVAEHSFEVTRDFVASLVNSEK
;
A
#
# COMPACT_ATOMS: atom_id res chain seq x y z
N MET A 1 -10.06 -18.41 6.21
CA MET A 1 -8.84 -17.71 5.74
C MET A 1 -8.35 -16.77 6.84
N LYS A 2 -7.06 -16.80 7.18
CA LYS A 2 -6.45 -15.86 8.13
C LYS A 2 -5.94 -14.64 7.39
N VAL A 3 -6.36 -13.46 7.80
CA VAL A 3 -6.02 -12.20 7.15
C VAL A 3 -5.24 -11.29 8.10
N GLY A 4 -4.01 -10.96 7.74
CA GLY A 4 -3.21 -9.96 8.43
C GLY A 4 -3.39 -8.59 7.79
N ILE A 5 -3.61 -7.54 8.58
CA ILE A 5 -3.66 -6.16 8.12
C ILE A 5 -2.51 -5.38 8.76
N ILE A 6 -1.67 -4.77 7.94
CA ILE A 6 -0.55 -3.95 8.41
C ILE A 6 -0.82 -2.49 8.07
N VAL A 7 -0.69 -1.64 9.08
CA VAL A 7 -0.79 -0.18 8.99
C VAL A 7 0.47 0.46 9.56
N ALA A 8 0.81 1.67 9.11
CA ALA A 8 2.03 2.35 9.57
C ALA A 8 1.82 3.19 10.83
N MET A 9 0.65 3.80 11.01
CA MET A 9 0.40 4.84 11.99
C MET A 9 -0.76 4.52 12.94
N ASP A 10 -0.77 5.15 14.12
CA ASP A 10 -1.88 5.02 15.09
C ASP A 10 -3.20 5.57 14.55
N LYS A 11 -3.15 6.57 13.68
CA LYS A 11 -4.35 7.11 13.04
C LYS A 11 -5.02 6.07 12.14
N GLU A 12 -4.25 5.33 11.36
CA GLU A 12 -4.72 4.23 10.50
C GLU A 12 -5.20 3.03 11.34
N LEU A 13 -4.44 2.67 12.38
CA LEU A 13 -4.81 1.58 13.28
C LEU A 13 -6.20 1.79 13.88
N ARG A 14 -6.49 3.00 14.35
CA ARG A 14 -7.80 3.35 14.95
C ARG A 14 -8.96 3.17 13.98
N GLN A 15 -8.75 3.37 12.68
CA GLN A 15 -9.78 3.21 11.65
C GLN A 15 -10.17 1.74 11.42
N LEU A 16 -9.25 0.81 11.65
CA LEU A 16 -9.42 -0.60 11.30
C LEU A 16 -9.55 -1.52 12.51
N GLN A 17 -8.91 -1.21 13.63
CA GLN A 17 -8.81 -2.12 14.78
C GLN A 17 -10.18 -2.48 15.39
N SER A 18 -11.12 -1.54 15.42
CA SER A 18 -12.45 -1.75 16.00
C SER A 18 -13.40 -2.52 15.07
N LEU A 19 -13.04 -2.67 13.80
CA LEU A 19 -13.91 -3.27 12.79
C LEU A 19 -13.85 -4.80 12.77
N PHE A 20 -12.80 -5.38 13.35
CA PHE A 20 -12.56 -6.82 13.29
C PHE A 20 -12.45 -7.42 14.70
N THR A 21 -13.43 -8.25 15.05
CA THR A 21 -13.49 -8.99 16.31
C THR A 21 -13.29 -10.51 16.11
N ASP A 22 -13.17 -10.95 14.86
CA ASP A 22 -12.94 -12.35 14.50
C ASP A 22 -11.47 -12.71 14.69
N GLY A 23 -11.20 -13.84 15.35
CA GLY A 23 -9.84 -14.36 15.57
C GLY A 23 -9.06 -14.70 14.28
N ASN A 24 -9.74 -14.69 13.12
CA ASN A 24 -9.10 -14.87 11.81
C ASN A 24 -8.54 -13.58 11.20
N VAL A 25 -8.75 -12.42 11.83
CA VAL A 25 -8.21 -11.14 11.38
C VAL A 25 -7.32 -10.53 12.45
N LEU A 26 -6.10 -10.16 12.10
CA LEU A 26 -5.18 -9.43 12.95
C LEU A 26 -4.80 -8.10 12.31
N VAL A 27 -5.08 -6.98 12.99
CA VAL A 27 -4.63 -5.65 12.59
C VAL A 27 -3.41 -5.25 13.43
N GLN A 28 -2.30 -4.94 12.80
CA GLN A 28 -1.04 -4.62 13.47
C GLN A 28 -0.42 -3.34 12.91
N LYS A 29 0.05 -2.47 13.82
CA LYS A 29 0.90 -1.33 13.45
C LYS A 29 2.35 -1.77 13.34
N CYS A 30 3.00 -1.41 12.22
CA CYS A 30 4.43 -1.66 12.02
C CYS A 30 5.32 -0.44 12.33
N GLY A 31 4.83 0.78 12.13
CA GLY A 31 5.62 2.02 12.08
C GLY A 31 5.90 2.44 10.63
N ILE A 32 6.35 3.68 10.46
CA ILE A 32 6.61 4.30 9.15
C ILE A 32 7.94 3.81 8.57
N GLY A 33 7.96 3.61 7.25
CA GLY A 33 9.15 3.35 6.47
C GLY A 33 9.44 1.87 6.24
N LYS A 34 10.30 1.60 5.27
CA LYS A 34 10.56 0.25 4.71
C LYS A 34 11.02 -0.77 5.74
N VAL A 35 11.95 -0.38 6.63
CA VAL A 35 12.50 -1.30 7.64
C VAL A 35 11.41 -1.71 8.64
N ASN A 36 10.64 -0.75 9.17
CA ASN A 36 9.53 -1.04 10.07
C ASN A 36 8.46 -1.90 9.41
N ALA A 37 8.14 -1.61 8.16
CA ALA A 37 7.18 -2.35 7.36
C ALA A 37 7.60 -3.82 7.16
N ALA A 38 8.85 -4.06 6.78
CA ALA A 38 9.40 -5.40 6.60
C ALA A 38 9.43 -6.19 7.91
N LEU A 39 9.89 -5.56 9.01
CA LEU A 39 9.91 -6.20 10.33
C LEU A 39 8.49 -6.51 10.84
N GLY A 40 7.54 -5.61 10.61
CA GLY A 40 6.13 -5.82 10.95
C GLY A 40 5.52 -6.98 10.18
N ALA A 41 5.76 -7.05 8.87
CA ALA A 41 5.29 -8.15 8.03
C ALA A 41 5.92 -9.49 8.45
N GLN A 42 7.23 -9.52 8.69
CA GLN A 42 7.91 -10.75 9.13
C GLN A 42 7.40 -11.23 10.50
N ARG A 43 7.17 -10.30 11.44
CA ARG A 43 6.59 -10.65 12.75
C ARG A 43 5.18 -11.25 12.57
N MET A 44 4.33 -10.60 11.79
CA MET A 44 2.97 -11.08 11.53
C MET A 44 2.98 -12.48 10.89
N ILE A 45 3.86 -12.72 9.93
CA ILE A 45 4.01 -14.04 9.29
C ILE A 45 4.40 -15.10 10.34
N ASN A 46 5.38 -14.79 11.20
CA ASN A 46 5.89 -15.74 12.17
C ASN A 46 4.92 -16.04 13.34
N GLU A 47 4.15 -15.05 13.77
CA GLU A 47 3.31 -15.17 14.98
C GLU A 47 1.85 -15.52 14.64
N PHE A 48 1.31 -14.97 13.57
CA PHE A 48 -0.10 -15.13 13.20
C PHE A 48 -0.32 -16.16 12.08
N HIS A 49 0.69 -16.39 11.21
CA HIS A 49 0.62 -17.29 10.06
C HIS A 49 -0.58 -16.96 9.14
N PRO A 50 -0.65 -15.73 8.57
CA PRO A 50 -1.74 -15.33 7.71
C PRO A 50 -1.65 -16.03 6.35
N ASP A 51 -2.82 -16.28 5.73
CA ASP A 51 -2.92 -16.71 4.34
C ASP A 51 -2.70 -15.51 3.39
N VAL A 52 -3.15 -14.32 3.83
CA VAL A 52 -3.05 -13.06 3.07
C VAL A 52 -2.61 -11.94 4.01
N ILE A 53 -1.68 -11.10 3.55
CA ILE A 53 -1.36 -9.82 4.20
C ILE A 53 -1.90 -8.67 3.34
N ILE A 54 -2.61 -7.75 4.00
CA ILE A 54 -3.10 -6.52 3.41
C ILE A 54 -2.30 -5.35 4.01
N SER A 55 -1.63 -4.57 3.16
CA SER A 55 -1.12 -3.27 3.57
C SER A 55 -2.24 -2.24 3.40
N SER A 56 -2.60 -1.53 4.46
CA SER A 56 -3.63 -0.50 4.40
C SER A 56 -3.11 0.81 4.99
N GLY A 57 -3.42 1.93 4.34
CA GLY A 57 -2.95 3.24 4.78
C GLY A 57 -3.22 4.34 3.76
N CYS A 58 -2.59 5.47 3.98
CA CYS A 58 -2.65 6.62 3.08
C CYS A 58 -1.50 6.64 2.08
N ALA A 59 -1.67 7.41 1.00
CA ALA A 59 -0.65 7.65 -0.01
C ALA A 59 -0.86 9.01 -0.69
N GLY A 60 0.22 9.60 -1.21
CA GLY A 60 0.14 10.71 -2.15
C GLY A 60 -0.25 10.20 -3.54
N GLY A 61 -1.25 10.83 -4.17
CA GLY A 61 -1.68 10.51 -5.53
C GLY A 61 -0.85 11.23 -6.61
N ASN A 62 -0.79 10.66 -7.82
CA ASN A 62 -0.10 11.31 -8.95
C ASN A 62 -0.88 12.52 -9.52
N GLY A 63 -2.19 12.57 -9.29
CA GLY A 63 -3.05 13.70 -9.67
C GLY A 63 -3.59 13.68 -11.11
N ASP A 64 -3.19 12.75 -11.94
CA ASP A 64 -3.72 12.63 -13.31
C ASP A 64 -5.04 11.84 -13.30
N ASP A 65 -5.04 10.64 -12.72
CA ASP A 65 -6.18 9.72 -12.73
C ASP A 65 -6.86 9.56 -11.37
N VAL A 66 -6.22 10.01 -10.29
CA VAL A 66 -6.70 9.85 -8.91
C VAL A 66 -6.96 11.18 -8.23
N ASN A 67 -7.94 11.21 -7.33
CA ASN A 67 -8.29 12.36 -6.51
C ASN A 67 -8.18 12.01 -5.02
N ILE A 68 -8.19 13.03 -4.16
CA ILE A 68 -8.24 12.84 -2.72
C ILE A 68 -9.48 12.01 -2.38
N GLN A 69 -9.33 11.02 -1.48
CA GLN A 69 -10.31 10.02 -1.06
C GLN A 69 -10.51 8.84 -2.01
N ASP A 70 -10.04 8.91 -3.25
CA ASP A 70 -9.99 7.70 -4.08
C ASP A 70 -9.11 6.63 -3.41
N VAL A 71 -9.35 5.38 -3.73
CA VAL A 71 -8.54 4.27 -3.24
C VAL A 71 -7.74 3.67 -4.39
N VAL A 72 -6.43 3.62 -4.25
CA VAL A 72 -5.56 2.87 -5.15
C VAL A 72 -5.33 1.48 -4.58
N VAL A 73 -5.76 0.46 -5.33
CA VAL A 73 -5.45 -0.95 -5.05
C VAL A 73 -4.24 -1.34 -5.88
N SER A 74 -3.24 -1.92 -5.24
CA SER A 74 -2.01 -2.29 -5.94
C SER A 74 -2.28 -3.33 -7.02
N SER A 75 -2.09 -2.96 -8.28
CA SER A 75 -1.88 -3.92 -9.37
C SER A 75 -0.42 -4.32 -9.46
N GLN A 76 0.48 -3.40 -9.12
CA GLN A 76 1.91 -3.60 -9.04
C GLN A 76 2.53 -2.72 -7.94
N LEU A 77 3.70 -3.13 -7.43
CA LEU A 77 4.49 -2.38 -6.47
C LEU A 77 5.96 -2.41 -6.84
N THR A 78 6.65 -1.27 -6.64
CA THR A 78 8.11 -1.17 -6.80
C THR A 78 8.67 -0.12 -5.87
N TYR A 79 10.00 0.00 -5.77
CA TYR A 79 10.63 1.06 -5.00
C TYR A 79 10.95 2.26 -5.89
N HIS A 80 10.71 3.48 -5.38
CA HIS A 80 11.12 4.71 -6.07
C HIS A 80 12.48 5.26 -5.62
N ASP A 81 13.10 4.64 -4.60
CA ASP A 81 14.34 5.09 -3.98
C ASP A 81 15.44 4.01 -3.96
N VAL A 82 15.26 2.92 -4.70
CA VAL A 82 16.25 1.85 -4.79
C VAL A 82 17.00 1.94 -6.11
N TYR A 83 18.32 1.92 -6.02
CA TYR A 83 19.22 1.86 -7.17
C TYR A 83 20.42 0.98 -6.88
N CYS A 84 20.48 -0.21 -7.48
CA CYS A 84 21.60 -1.13 -7.34
C CYS A 84 22.68 -0.93 -8.40
N GLY A 85 22.46 -0.04 -9.36
CA GLY A 85 23.41 0.31 -10.43
C GLY A 85 23.46 -0.70 -11.58
N THR A 86 23.43 -0.20 -12.79
CA THR A 86 23.54 -1.01 -14.02
C THR A 86 24.96 -1.59 -14.25
N ALA A 87 25.96 -1.07 -13.53
CA ALA A 87 27.34 -1.55 -13.64
C ALA A 87 27.57 -2.92 -12.95
N ILE A 88 26.63 -3.39 -12.10
CA ILE A 88 26.73 -4.70 -11.41
C ILE A 88 26.28 -5.81 -12.36
N ASP A 89 25.17 -5.60 -13.03
CA ASP A 89 24.69 -6.45 -14.12
C ASP A 89 23.95 -5.56 -15.14
N ASN A 90 23.77 -6.04 -16.35
CA ASN A 90 23.12 -5.25 -17.41
C ASN A 90 21.59 -5.40 -17.42
N VAL A 91 20.99 -6.01 -16.38
CA VAL A 91 19.56 -6.35 -16.32
C VAL A 91 18.83 -5.70 -15.15
N THR A 92 19.54 -5.33 -14.07
CA THR A 92 18.92 -4.64 -12.93
C THR A 92 18.51 -3.22 -13.33
N VAL A 93 17.23 -2.88 -13.10
CA VAL A 93 16.67 -1.57 -13.44
C VAL A 93 16.46 -0.72 -12.19
N TYR A 94 16.18 0.58 -12.40
CA TYR A 94 15.84 1.49 -11.30
C TYR A 94 14.57 1.02 -10.57
N GLY A 95 14.60 1.05 -9.24
CA GLY A 95 13.53 0.53 -8.37
C GLY A 95 13.68 -0.94 -7.99
N GLN A 96 14.55 -1.68 -8.67
CA GLN A 96 14.75 -3.11 -8.43
C GLN A 96 15.88 -3.36 -7.42
N VAL A 97 15.61 -4.20 -6.42
CA VAL A 97 16.65 -4.84 -5.61
C VAL A 97 17.23 -5.98 -6.45
N GLN A 98 18.55 -6.00 -6.63
CA GLN A 98 19.23 -7.01 -7.45
C GLN A 98 18.84 -8.45 -7.03
N GLY A 99 18.50 -9.27 -8.01
CA GLY A 99 18.09 -10.66 -7.78
C GLY A 99 16.64 -10.85 -7.31
N LEU A 100 15.87 -9.76 -7.18
CA LEU A 100 14.45 -9.80 -6.85
C LEU A 100 13.58 -9.28 -8.02
N PRO A 101 12.27 -9.47 -7.99
CA PRO A 101 11.38 -8.96 -9.03
C PRO A 101 11.51 -7.45 -9.24
N VAL A 102 11.36 -6.99 -10.49
CA VAL A 102 11.27 -5.55 -10.81
C VAL A 102 10.03 -4.94 -10.19
N ARG A 103 8.91 -5.68 -10.24
CA ARG A 103 7.63 -5.31 -9.66
C ARG A 103 7.04 -6.51 -8.93
N TYR A 104 6.37 -6.24 -7.81
CA TYR A 104 5.60 -7.22 -7.06
C TYR A 104 4.13 -7.08 -7.43
N GLU A 105 3.47 -8.20 -7.69
CA GLU A 105 2.06 -8.24 -8.09
C GLU A 105 1.26 -9.06 -7.08
N PRO A 106 0.04 -8.65 -6.73
CA PRO A 106 -0.86 -9.48 -5.96
C PRO A 106 -1.31 -10.69 -6.82
N ALA A 107 -1.79 -11.74 -6.18
CA ALA A 107 -2.46 -12.81 -6.93
C ALA A 107 -3.66 -12.24 -7.71
N PRO A 108 -3.86 -12.64 -8.98
CA PRO A 108 -4.92 -12.08 -9.82
C PRO A 108 -6.31 -12.11 -9.17
N TRP A 109 -6.64 -13.19 -8.46
CA TRP A 109 -7.92 -13.33 -7.79
C TRP A 109 -8.15 -12.31 -6.66
N LEU A 110 -7.07 -11.87 -5.97
CA LEU A 110 -7.17 -10.82 -4.95
C LEU A 110 -7.52 -9.47 -5.58
N LEU A 111 -6.84 -9.12 -6.67
CA LEU A 111 -7.11 -7.88 -7.39
C LEU A 111 -8.51 -7.87 -8.01
N GLU A 112 -8.89 -8.94 -8.71
CA GLU A 112 -10.23 -9.08 -9.28
C GLU A 112 -11.32 -8.95 -8.21
N LYS A 113 -11.14 -9.62 -7.07
CA LYS A 113 -12.07 -9.53 -5.94
C LYS A 113 -12.15 -8.10 -5.39
N ALA A 114 -11.02 -7.42 -5.21
CA ALA A 114 -10.98 -6.05 -4.71
C ALA A 114 -11.73 -5.08 -5.64
N LEU A 115 -11.56 -5.23 -6.95
CA LEU A 115 -12.20 -4.37 -7.95
C LEU A 115 -13.68 -4.69 -8.19
N SER A 116 -14.15 -5.87 -7.78
CA SER A 116 -15.55 -6.28 -7.91
C SER A 116 -16.45 -5.83 -6.75
N LEU A 117 -15.88 -5.32 -5.68
CA LEU A 117 -16.66 -4.91 -4.51
C LEU A 117 -17.47 -3.64 -4.81
N PRO A 118 -18.76 -3.61 -4.42
CA PRO A 118 -19.52 -2.38 -4.43
C PRO A 118 -18.95 -1.44 -3.37
N CYS A 119 -18.63 -0.21 -3.75
CA CYS A 119 -18.15 0.82 -2.83
C CYS A 119 -18.60 2.20 -3.30
N ASP A 120 -18.75 3.12 -2.34
CA ASP A 120 -19.18 4.50 -2.61
C ASP A 120 -18.00 5.40 -3.07
N VAL A 121 -16.77 4.93 -2.86
CA VAL A 121 -15.55 5.62 -3.29
C VAL A 121 -15.01 5.01 -4.58
N LYS A 122 -14.31 5.82 -5.36
CA LYS A 122 -13.69 5.34 -6.59
C LYS A 122 -12.45 4.51 -6.28
N VAL A 123 -12.41 3.28 -6.80
CA VAL A 123 -11.29 2.36 -6.63
C VAL A 123 -10.56 2.21 -7.96
N HIS A 124 -9.24 2.40 -7.92
CA HIS A 124 -8.37 2.32 -9.08
C HIS A 124 -7.34 1.20 -8.90
N PRO A 125 -7.18 0.29 -9.86
CA PRO A 125 -5.97 -0.52 -9.92
C PRO A 125 -4.79 0.37 -10.35
N GLY A 126 -3.64 0.26 -9.68
CA GLY A 126 -2.52 1.12 -10.03
C GLY A 126 -1.17 0.62 -9.51
N LEU A 127 -0.10 1.18 -10.11
CA LEU A 127 1.25 1.03 -9.58
C LEU A 127 1.41 1.93 -8.35
N ILE A 128 1.77 1.32 -7.22
CA ILE A 128 2.16 2.05 -6.02
C ILE A 128 3.69 2.00 -5.91
N VAL A 129 4.34 3.16 -5.79
CA VAL A 129 5.79 3.24 -5.66
C VAL A 129 6.19 3.64 -4.24
N THR A 130 7.08 2.85 -3.62
CA THR A 130 7.43 2.96 -2.20
C THR A 130 8.86 3.49 -2.02
N GLY A 131 9.06 4.35 -1.02
CA GLY A 131 10.41 4.76 -0.59
C GLY A 131 10.41 5.42 0.78
N ASP A 132 11.58 5.53 1.42
CA ASP A 132 11.73 6.21 2.72
C ASP A 132 11.79 7.73 2.57
N TRP A 133 10.77 8.28 1.89
CA TRP A 133 10.63 9.72 1.63
C TRP A 133 9.16 10.12 1.69
N PHE A 134 8.83 11.04 2.58
CA PHE A 134 7.53 11.71 2.57
C PHE A 134 7.52 12.72 1.42
N VAL A 135 6.71 12.45 0.38
CA VAL A 135 6.69 13.24 -0.85
C VAL A 135 5.80 14.46 -0.66
N ASP A 136 6.37 15.55 -0.17
CA ASP A 136 5.70 16.82 0.17
C ASP A 136 5.95 17.94 -0.85
N THR A 137 6.74 17.67 -1.91
CA THR A 137 7.08 18.68 -2.92
C THR A 137 6.75 18.21 -4.34
N LYS A 138 6.39 19.19 -5.18
CA LYS A 138 6.16 18.95 -6.63
C LYS A 138 7.39 18.42 -7.34
N GLU A 139 8.55 18.92 -6.94
CA GLU A 139 9.85 18.56 -7.51
C GLU A 139 10.14 17.08 -7.27
N LYS A 140 9.95 16.60 -6.03
CA LYS A 140 10.17 15.19 -5.70
C LYS A 140 9.15 14.29 -6.40
N MET A 141 7.90 14.70 -6.46
CA MET A 141 6.88 13.93 -7.19
C MET A 141 7.19 13.83 -8.69
N ARG A 142 7.65 14.94 -9.34
CA ARG A 142 8.07 14.92 -10.75
C ARG A 142 9.27 14.03 -10.99
N GLU A 143 10.25 14.01 -10.07
CA GLU A 143 11.39 13.10 -10.14
C GLU A 143 10.91 11.63 -10.14
N ILE A 144 10.01 11.27 -9.22
CA ILE A 144 9.46 9.91 -9.13
C ILE A 144 8.70 9.54 -10.40
N ILE A 145 7.80 10.40 -10.89
CA ILE A 145 7.03 10.16 -12.13
C ILE A 145 7.96 10.08 -13.33
N GLY A 146 9.09 10.81 -13.32
CA GLY A 146 10.11 10.72 -14.38
C GLY A 146 10.70 9.30 -14.51
N HIS A 147 10.80 8.56 -13.42
CA HIS A 147 11.21 7.16 -13.42
C HIS A 147 10.04 6.17 -13.57
N PHE A 148 8.86 6.54 -13.07
CA PHE A 148 7.66 5.70 -13.04
C PHE A 148 6.45 6.48 -13.57
N PRO A 149 6.36 6.69 -14.90
CA PRO A 149 5.27 7.49 -15.49
C PRO A 149 3.88 6.84 -15.33
N ASP A 150 3.83 5.56 -15.03
CA ASP A 150 2.62 4.79 -14.74
C ASP A 150 2.28 4.69 -13.23
N ALA A 151 3.02 5.37 -12.35
CA ALA A 151 2.73 5.39 -10.93
C ALA A 151 1.39 6.10 -10.65
N SER A 152 0.50 5.46 -9.91
CA SER A 152 -0.77 6.03 -9.44
C SER A 152 -0.66 6.65 -8.06
N ALA A 153 0.20 6.10 -7.20
CA ALA A 153 0.39 6.57 -5.83
C ALA A 153 1.82 6.34 -5.33
N VAL A 154 2.20 7.15 -4.33
CA VAL A 154 3.47 7.04 -3.60
C VAL A 154 3.23 6.79 -2.13
N ASP A 155 3.97 5.86 -1.52
CA ASP A 155 3.90 5.55 -0.09
C ASP A 155 5.27 5.22 0.50
N MET A 156 5.31 4.77 1.75
CA MET A 156 6.56 4.47 2.44
C MET A 156 6.69 2.99 2.89
N GLU A 157 5.69 2.12 2.66
CA GLU A 157 5.66 0.77 3.25
C GLU A 157 5.30 -0.36 2.28
N SER A 158 4.37 -0.14 1.34
CA SER A 158 3.70 -1.23 0.60
C SER A 158 4.66 -2.19 -0.08
N CYS A 159 5.66 -1.69 -0.79
CA CYS A 159 6.60 -2.55 -1.51
C CYS A 159 7.50 -3.35 -0.56
N ALA A 160 7.86 -2.81 0.62
CA ALA A 160 8.64 -3.55 1.61
C ALA A 160 7.85 -4.70 2.23
N ILE A 161 6.55 -4.50 2.46
CA ILE A 161 5.64 -5.58 2.90
C ILE A 161 5.50 -6.61 1.78
N ALA A 162 5.28 -6.17 0.53
CA ALA A 162 5.16 -7.05 -0.64
C ALA A 162 6.42 -7.90 -0.85
N GLN A 163 7.60 -7.30 -0.75
CA GLN A 163 8.87 -8.03 -0.83
C GLN A 163 9.00 -9.07 0.27
N THR A 164 8.62 -8.74 1.51
CA THR A 164 8.65 -9.68 2.62
C THR A 164 7.68 -10.85 2.37
N CYS A 165 6.47 -10.56 1.90
CA CYS A 165 5.48 -11.57 1.54
C CYS A 165 5.97 -12.46 0.39
N TYR A 166 6.56 -11.88 -0.65
CA TYR A 166 7.15 -12.62 -1.77
C TYR A 166 8.21 -13.63 -1.31
N ILE A 167 9.15 -13.20 -0.45
CA ILE A 167 10.20 -14.06 0.09
C ILE A 167 9.61 -15.19 0.93
N ASN A 168 8.55 -14.93 1.70
CA ASN A 168 7.90 -15.89 2.58
C ASN A 168 6.76 -16.67 1.89
N LYS A 169 6.45 -16.39 0.62
CA LYS A 169 5.37 -17.04 -0.16
C LYS A 169 3.99 -16.87 0.49
N VAL A 170 3.72 -15.69 1.02
CA VAL A 170 2.43 -15.27 1.55
C VAL A 170 1.76 -14.36 0.53
N GLU A 171 0.45 -14.51 0.31
CA GLU A 171 -0.30 -13.65 -0.59
C GLU A 171 -0.37 -12.22 -0.06
N PHE A 172 -0.37 -11.24 -0.97
CA PHE A 172 -0.29 -9.83 -0.60
C PHE A 172 -1.13 -8.94 -1.52
N ILE A 173 -1.71 -7.88 -0.95
CA ILE A 173 -2.32 -6.77 -1.67
C ILE A 173 -2.24 -5.48 -0.86
N SER A 174 -2.17 -4.31 -1.51
CA SER A 174 -2.18 -3.01 -0.84
C SER A 174 -3.40 -2.19 -1.22
N PHE A 175 -3.96 -1.49 -0.22
CA PHE A 175 -5.03 -0.49 -0.37
C PHE A 175 -4.51 0.84 0.15
N ARG A 176 -4.47 1.86 -0.71
CA ARG A 176 -4.02 3.20 -0.35
C ARG A 176 -5.10 4.23 -0.61
N VAL A 177 -5.55 4.87 0.46
CA VAL A 177 -6.44 6.04 0.36
C VAL A 177 -5.60 7.24 -0.01
N VAL A 178 -5.98 7.94 -1.07
CA VAL A 178 -5.28 9.14 -1.50
C VAL A 178 -5.57 10.27 -0.51
N SER A 179 -4.58 10.64 0.28
CA SER A 179 -4.67 11.70 1.29
C SER A 179 -4.37 13.08 0.73
N ASP A 180 -3.52 13.14 -0.27
CA ASP A 180 -3.01 14.37 -0.88
C ASP A 180 -2.52 14.10 -2.30
N ILE A 181 -2.33 15.19 -3.04
CA ILE A 181 -1.78 15.15 -4.39
C ILE A 181 -0.60 16.12 -4.44
N PRO A 182 0.65 15.63 -4.26
CA PRO A 182 1.83 16.49 -4.14
C PRO A 182 2.02 17.47 -5.30
N LEU A 183 1.57 17.11 -6.51
CA LEU A 183 1.61 18.01 -7.67
C LEU A 183 0.65 19.20 -7.60
N ARG A 184 -0.40 19.11 -6.76
CA ARG A 184 -1.44 20.13 -6.58
C ARG A 184 -1.38 20.81 -5.22
N ASP A 185 -0.63 20.25 -4.28
CA ASP A 185 -0.51 20.75 -2.91
C ASP A 185 0.74 21.63 -2.74
N THR A 186 0.71 22.43 -1.67
CA THR A 186 1.84 23.13 -1.10
C THR A 186 1.82 22.92 0.41
N ASP A 187 2.96 22.67 1.01
CA ASP A 187 3.12 22.57 2.46
C ASP A 187 2.34 21.42 3.14
N ALA A 188 2.05 20.33 2.39
CA ALA A 188 1.30 19.16 2.87
C ALA A 188 -0.07 19.51 3.50
N SER A 189 -0.71 20.61 3.06
CA SER A 189 -1.97 21.09 3.62
C SER A 189 -3.11 20.09 3.39
N GLN A 190 -3.14 19.42 2.23
CA GLN A 190 -4.14 18.40 1.90
C GLN A 190 -4.02 17.19 2.85
N TYR A 191 -2.80 16.72 3.12
CA TYR A 191 -2.55 15.62 4.06
C TYR A 191 -3.05 15.94 5.47
N HIS A 192 -2.80 17.15 5.96
CA HIS A 192 -3.30 17.58 7.28
C HIS A 192 -4.83 17.64 7.30
N ASN A 193 -5.43 18.26 6.31
CA ASN A 193 -6.89 18.39 6.20
C ASN A 193 -7.58 17.03 6.05
N PHE A 194 -6.97 16.06 5.37
CA PHE A 194 -7.50 14.71 5.22
C PHE A 194 -7.79 14.06 6.58
N TRP A 195 -6.85 14.12 7.50
CA TRP A 195 -7.01 13.52 8.83
C TRP A 195 -8.06 14.24 9.71
N ASP A 196 -8.30 15.50 9.45
CA ASP A 196 -9.28 16.29 10.22
C ASP A 196 -10.72 16.12 9.70
N THR A 197 -10.89 15.70 8.44
CA THR A 197 -12.21 15.77 7.79
C THR A 197 -12.74 14.47 7.23
N VAL A 198 -11.88 13.51 6.85
CA VAL A 198 -12.28 12.46 5.90
C VAL A 198 -11.94 11.04 6.32
N ALA A 199 -11.09 10.85 7.30
CA ALA A 199 -10.49 9.55 7.59
C ALA A 199 -11.51 8.43 7.94
N GLU A 200 -12.69 8.75 8.45
CA GLU A 200 -13.64 7.75 8.99
C GLU A 200 -14.20 6.79 7.93
N HIS A 201 -14.49 7.27 6.72
CA HIS A 201 -15.09 6.43 5.65
C HIS A 201 -14.05 5.86 4.68
N SER A 202 -12.84 6.39 4.70
CA SER A 202 -11.82 6.09 3.69
C SER A 202 -11.28 4.66 3.77
N PHE A 203 -11.41 4.01 4.92
CA PHE A 203 -10.92 2.64 5.14
C PHE A 203 -12.01 1.55 4.96
N GLU A 204 -13.23 1.94 4.58
CA GLU A 204 -14.35 1.01 4.38
C GLU A 204 -14.07 0.01 3.26
N VAL A 205 -13.37 0.42 2.19
CA VAL A 205 -12.98 -0.49 1.11
C VAL A 205 -12.11 -1.63 1.64
N THR A 206 -11.12 -1.32 2.49
CA THR A 206 -10.30 -2.35 3.14
C THR A 206 -11.13 -3.25 4.03
N ARG A 207 -12.05 -2.68 4.84
CA ARG A 207 -12.98 -3.44 5.69
C ARG A 207 -13.81 -4.43 4.88
N ASP A 208 -14.46 -3.95 3.82
CA ASP A 208 -15.38 -4.74 3.02
C ASP A 208 -14.65 -5.83 2.24
N PHE A 209 -13.43 -5.54 1.78
CA PHE A 209 -12.56 -6.53 1.18
C PHE A 209 -12.21 -7.65 2.17
N VAL A 210 -11.76 -7.32 3.38
CA VAL A 210 -11.45 -8.31 4.42
C VAL A 210 -12.68 -9.14 4.78
N ALA A 211 -13.84 -8.49 4.98
CA ALA A 211 -15.09 -9.19 5.25
C ALA A 211 -15.45 -10.19 4.13
N SER A 212 -15.19 -9.84 2.88
CA SER A 212 -15.40 -10.71 1.73
C SER A 212 -14.48 -11.93 1.69
N LEU A 213 -13.24 -11.82 2.25
CA LEU A 213 -12.30 -12.92 2.34
C LEU A 213 -12.67 -13.91 3.46
N VAL A 214 -13.05 -13.38 4.63
CA VAL A 214 -13.39 -14.20 5.81
C VAL A 214 -14.73 -14.92 5.63
N ASN A 215 -15.72 -14.28 4.98
CA ASN A 215 -17.05 -14.86 4.79
C ASN A 215 -17.17 -15.82 3.60
N SER A 216 -16.15 -15.93 2.74
CA SER A 216 -16.17 -16.82 1.56
C SER A 216 -16.05 -18.31 1.90
N GLU A 217 -15.91 -18.69 3.18
CA GLU A 217 -15.79 -20.08 3.68
C GLU A 217 -17.11 -20.62 4.30
N LYS A 218 -18.23 -19.95 4.10
CA LYS A 218 -19.55 -20.43 4.51
C LYS A 218 -20.39 -20.80 3.24
#